data_113e9c15f084b11f03bc6d836a993ab6
#
_entry.id   113e9c15f084b11f03bc6d836a993ab6
#
_cell.length_a   1.000
_cell.length_b   1.000
_cell.length_c   1.000
_cell.angle_alpha   90.00
_cell.angle_beta   90.00
_cell.angle_gamma   90.00
#
_symmetry.space_group_name_H-M   'P 1'
#
loop_
_entity.id
_entity.type
_entity.pdbx_description
1 polymer ?
#
loop_
_entity_poly.entity_id
_entity_poly.type
_entity_poly.pdbx_seq_one_letter_code
_entity_poly.pdbx_strand_id
1 'polypeptide(L)'
;MKDNHNKLLDWRDIAVALSLLSRWPLRLSESAYARSAQAVWAYPIAGALIALPVAGLATFCLWIGLSTGLSALLALACLTATTGAMHEDGLADSADGLWGGHTTARRLEIMKDSRIGAYGVLALIFGIGLRWLALTALFEAGDVFGPILAAATLSRAVPPALMRYLPSVRSIGLSKSVGTPEARHVGCAAATAIVFAALALHGIPIVAFVGATLAGAGCAIIAQSKINGQTGDILGASQQVTEMTVLLCLAL
;
A
#
# COMPACT_ATOMS: atom_id res chain seq x y z
N MET A 1 31.52 -7.81 14.15
CA MET A 1 30.07 -7.96 14.02
C MET A 1 29.81 -8.78 12.76
N LYS A 2 29.50 -10.10 12.90
CA LYS A 2 29.36 -11.01 11.77
C LYS A 2 28.14 -10.65 10.90
N ASP A 3 28.35 -10.72 9.58
CA ASP A 3 27.43 -10.38 8.50
C ASP A 3 26.01 -10.91 8.68
N ASN A 4 25.09 -10.01 9.07
CA ASN A 4 23.65 -10.28 9.14
C ASN A 4 22.97 -10.11 7.76
N HIS A 5 23.76 -9.83 6.71
CA HIS A 5 23.26 -9.60 5.35
C HIS A 5 22.65 -10.85 4.68
N ASN A 6 22.98 -12.06 5.16
CA ASN A 6 22.50 -13.31 4.56
C ASN A 6 21.24 -13.91 5.19
N LYS A 7 20.65 -13.27 6.22
CA LYS A 7 19.40 -13.78 6.80
C LYS A 7 18.23 -13.47 5.88
N LEU A 8 17.42 -14.49 5.57
CA LEU A 8 16.19 -14.32 4.79
C LEU A 8 15.22 -13.38 5.50
N LEU A 9 15.03 -13.56 6.81
CA LEU A 9 14.16 -12.76 7.66
C LEU A 9 14.96 -12.23 8.85
N ASP A 10 14.87 -10.94 9.11
CA ASP A 10 15.40 -10.30 10.31
C ASP A 10 14.28 -9.45 10.94
N TRP A 11 14.00 -9.61 12.22
CA TRP A 11 12.94 -8.85 12.91
C TRP A 11 13.13 -7.32 12.83
N ARG A 12 14.38 -6.85 12.65
CA ARG A 12 14.70 -5.44 12.44
C ARG A 12 14.15 -4.89 11.13
N ASP A 13 13.90 -5.77 10.15
CA ASP A 13 13.30 -5.40 8.87
C ASP A 13 11.89 -4.82 9.06
N ILE A 14 11.18 -5.20 10.16
CA ILE A 14 9.87 -4.63 10.51
C ILE A 14 9.99 -3.12 10.81
N ALA A 15 11.01 -2.74 11.57
CA ALA A 15 11.23 -1.32 11.86
C ALA A 15 11.63 -0.53 10.60
N VAL A 16 12.43 -1.13 9.70
CA VAL A 16 12.76 -0.54 8.40
C VAL A 16 11.50 -0.37 7.55
N ALA A 17 10.66 -1.41 7.44
CA ALA A 17 9.40 -1.36 6.70
C ALA A 17 8.46 -0.27 7.25
N LEU A 18 8.29 -0.19 8.58
CA LEU A 18 7.48 0.84 9.23
C LEU A 18 8.01 2.26 8.97
N SER A 19 9.32 2.48 9.03
CA SER A 19 9.91 3.79 8.76
C SER A 19 9.74 4.23 7.31
N LEU A 20 9.68 3.28 6.36
CA LEU A 20 9.47 3.55 4.94
C LEU A 20 7.99 3.79 4.61
N LEU A 21 7.06 3.14 5.33
CA LEU A 21 5.64 3.11 4.99
C LEU A 21 4.75 3.96 5.92
N SER A 22 5.35 4.61 6.93
CA SER A 22 4.60 5.45 7.86
C SER A 22 5.37 6.71 8.27
N ARG A 23 4.67 7.65 8.92
CA ARG A 23 5.27 8.83 9.55
C ARG A 23 5.61 8.61 11.03
N TRP A 24 5.62 7.37 11.49
CA TRP A 24 6.00 7.10 12.87
C TRP A 24 7.47 7.51 13.12
N PRO A 25 7.76 8.17 14.24
CA PRO A 25 9.08 8.75 14.51
C PRO A 25 10.11 7.69 14.94
N LEU A 26 10.37 6.73 14.05
CA LEU A 26 11.36 5.67 14.27
C LEU A 26 12.75 6.21 13.97
N ARG A 27 13.64 6.22 14.96
CA ARG A 27 15.04 6.63 14.80
C ARG A 27 15.88 5.39 14.49
N LEU A 28 16.15 5.17 13.20
CA LEU A 28 16.99 4.09 12.73
C LEU A 28 18.35 4.63 12.27
N SER A 29 19.41 3.84 12.44
CA SER A 29 20.73 4.16 11.89
C SER A 29 20.73 3.98 10.36
N GLU A 30 21.58 4.73 9.65
CA GLU A 30 21.73 4.57 8.20
C GLU A 30 22.05 3.14 7.80
N SER A 31 22.83 2.42 8.61
CA SER A 31 23.16 1.01 8.37
C SER A 31 21.95 0.07 8.41
N ALA A 32 20.83 0.45 9.06
CA ALA A 32 19.61 -0.35 9.06
C ALA A 32 18.99 -0.39 7.64
N TYR A 33 19.09 0.71 6.89
CA TYR A 33 18.55 0.82 5.54
C TYR A 33 19.34 0.03 4.48
N ALA A 34 20.53 -0.48 4.81
CA ALA A 34 21.29 -1.37 3.91
C ALA A 34 20.51 -2.65 3.58
N ARG A 35 19.48 -3.01 4.39
CA ARG A 35 18.60 -4.15 4.17
C ARG A 35 17.24 -3.79 3.58
N SER A 36 17.04 -2.57 3.08
CA SER A 36 15.71 -2.11 2.62
C SER A 36 15.08 -3.04 1.55
N ALA A 37 15.87 -3.54 0.61
CA ALA A 37 15.39 -4.49 -0.40
C ALA A 37 14.99 -5.85 0.19
N GLN A 38 15.66 -6.31 1.25
CA GLN A 38 15.27 -7.52 1.97
C GLN A 38 14.05 -7.27 2.86
N ALA A 39 13.94 -6.08 3.45
CA ALA A 39 12.88 -5.72 4.40
C ALA A 39 11.47 -5.72 3.78
N VAL A 40 11.32 -5.85 2.46
CA VAL A 40 10.01 -5.89 1.79
C VAL A 40 9.12 -7.04 2.26
N TRP A 41 9.69 -8.13 2.78
CA TRP A 41 8.91 -9.23 3.37
C TRP A 41 8.06 -8.77 4.55
N ALA A 42 8.52 -7.73 5.26
CA ALA A 42 7.86 -7.15 6.43
C ALA A 42 6.84 -6.05 6.08
N TYR A 43 6.69 -5.66 4.80
CA TYR A 43 5.70 -4.65 4.39
C TYR A 43 4.26 -4.99 4.82
N PRO A 44 3.77 -6.24 4.67
CA PRO A 44 2.46 -6.61 5.19
C PRO A 44 2.35 -6.50 6.72
N ILE A 45 3.44 -6.82 7.46
CA ILE A 45 3.46 -6.64 8.93
C ILE A 45 3.38 -5.16 9.29
N ALA A 46 4.14 -4.32 8.60
CA ALA A 46 4.05 -2.87 8.76
C ALA A 46 2.62 -2.39 8.47
N GLY A 47 1.98 -2.94 7.43
CA GLY A 47 0.57 -2.70 7.12
C GLY A 47 -0.36 -3.05 8.28
N ALA A 48 -0.22 -4.23 8.87
CA ALA A 48 -1.00 -4.64 10.03
C ALA A 48 -0.79 -3.69 11.22
N LEU A 49 0.46 -3.34 11.51
CA LEU A 49 0.79 -2.43 12.63
C LEU A 49 0.22 -1.02 12.42
N ILE A 50 0.22 -0.52 11.17
CA ILE A 50 -0.42 0.76 10.82
C ILE A 50 -1.95 0.65 10.95
N ALA A 51 -2.53 -0.47 10.55
CA ALA A 51 -3.97 -0.70 10.54
C ALA A 51 -4.57 -0.88 11.94
N LEU A 52 -3.82 -1.44 12.90
CA LEU A 52 -4.30 -1.68 14.26
C LEU A 52 -4.86 -0.43 14.97
N PRO A 53 -4.12 0.70 15.06
CA PRO A 53 -4.67 1.91 15.67
C PRO A 53 -5.83 2.51 14.88
N VAL A 54 -5.86 2.33 13.54
CA VAL A 54 -6.96 2.78 12.67
C VAL A 54 -8.23 1.98 12.98
N ALA A 55 -8.15 0.66 13.07
CA ALA A 55 -9.27 -0.20 13.45
C ALA A 55 -9.73 0.07 14.89
N GLY A 56 -8.78 0.31 15.81
CA GLY A 56 -9.10 0.73 17.18
C GLY A 56 -9.87 2.04 17.23
N LEU A 57 -9.46 3.05 16.43
CA LEU A 57 -10.18 4.33 16.32
C LEU A 57 -11.60 4.12 15.77
N ALA A 58 -11.73 3.35 14.67
CA ALA A 58 -13.04 3.07 14.08
C ALA A 58 -13.99 2.40 15.10
N THR A 59 -13.48 1.39 15.82
CA THR A 59 -14.24 0.71 16.88
C THR A 59 -14.64 1.66 18.00
N PHE A 60 -13.73 2.51 18.45
CA PHE A 60 -14.02 3.53 19.45
C PHE A 60 -15.09 4.51 18.99
N CYS A 61 -15.01 4.99 17.74
CA CYS A 61 -16.00 5.89 17.15
C CYS A 61 -17.40 5.25 17.15
N LEU A 62 -17.51 4.00 16.75
CA LEU A 62 -18.77 3.25 16.78
C LEU A 62 -19.26 3.04 18.22
N TRP A 63 -18.37 2.73 19.15
CA TRP A 63 -18.72 2.52 20.56
C TRP A 63 -19.30 3.77 21.23
N ILE A 64 -18.83 4.98 20.86
CA ILE A 64 -19.39 6.24 21.35
C ILE A 64 -20.64 6.71 20.58
N GLY A 65 -21.14 5.89 19.63
CA GLY A 65 -22.39 6.13 18.91
C GLY A 65 -22.25 6.95 17.62
N LEU A 66 -21.04 7.13 17.08
CA LEU A 66 -20.89 7.72 15.75
C LEU A 66 -21.45 6.76 14.67
N SER A 67 -22.02 7.33 13.59
CA SER A 67 -22.47 6.53 12.47
C SER A 67 -21.34 5.77 11.80
N THR A 68 -21.66 4.65 11.15
CA THR A 68 -20.72 3.82 10.38
C THR A 68 -19.97 4.64 9.32
N GLY A 69 -20.69 5.47 8.57
CA GLY A 69 -20.08 6.34 7.56
C GLY A 69 -19.09 7.36 8.12
N LEU A 70 -19.39 7.98 9.27
CA LEU A 70 -18.46 8.91 9.91
C LEU A 70 -17.26 8.18 10.50
N SER A 71 -17.47 7.02 11.12
CA SER A 71 -16.39 6.17 11.66
C SER A 71 -15.46 5.67 10.55
N ALA A 72 -15.99 5.29 9.38
CA ALA A 72 -15.22 4.89 8.21
C ALA A 72 -14.38 6.04 7.65
N LEU A 73 -14.97 7.25 7.56
CA LEU A 73 -14.24 8.43 7.10
C LEU A 73 -13.08 8.80 8.04
N LEU A 74 -13.31 8.76 9.35
CA LEU A 74 -12.27 9.03 10.36
C LEU A 74 -11.18 7.95 10.34
N ALA A 75 -11.53 6.69 10.10
CA ALA A 75 -10.56 5.61 9.90
C ALA A 75 -9.66 5.89 8.69
N LEU A 76 -10.22 6.27 7.54
CA LEU A 76 -9.46 6.63 6.35
C LEU A 76 -8.57 7.86 6.57
N ALA A 77 -9.08 8.89 7.25
CA ALA A 77 -8.29 10.07 7.60
C ALA A 77 -7.10 9.72 8.52
N CYS A 78 -7.32 8.85 9.51
CA CYS A 78 -6.27 8.34 10.38
C CYS A 78 -5.21 7.54 9.61
N LEU A 79 -5.64 6.67 8.70
CA LEU A 79 -4.75 5.87 7.85
C LEU A 79 -3.87 6.77 6.98
N THR A 80 -4.49 7.74 6.29
CA THR A 80 -3.80 8.73 5.45
C THR A 80 -2.82 9.56 6.26
N ALA A 81 -3.21 10.05 7.44
CA ALA A 81 -2.31 10.80 8.33
C ALA A 81 -1.13 9.94 8.81
N THR A 82 -1.36 8.67 9.16
CA THR A 82 -0.32 7.75 9.63
C THR A 82 0.72 7.45 8.55
N THR A 83 0.29 7.32 7.29
CA THR A 83 1.19 7.11 6.13
C THR A 83 1.73 8.42 5.56
N GLY A 84 1.21 9.56 5.98
CA GLY A 84 1.55 10.89 5.48
C GLY A 84 1.11 11.11 4.04
N ALA A 85 -0.02 10.53 3.65
CA ALA A 85 -0.63 10.59 2.32
C ALA A 85 0.27 10.09 1.16
N MET A 86 1.36 9.37 1.46
CA MET A 86 2.35 8.95 0.46
C MET A 86 1.75 8.08 -0.65
N HIS A 87 0.78 7.25 -0.30
CA HIS A 87 0.15 6.35 -1.27
C HIS A 87 -0.93 7.08 -2.08
N GLU A 88 -1.66 7.99 -1.46
CA GLU A 88 -2.65 8.87 -2.09
C GLU A 88 -1.96 9.82 -3.09
N ASP A 89 -0.83 10.41 -2.70
CA ASP A 89 0.02 11.24 -3.57
C ASP A 89 0.48 10.43 -4.79
N GLY A 90 1.01 9.22 -4.56
CA GLY A 90 1.40 8.32 -5.64
C GLY A 90 0.23 7.95 -6.58
N LEU A 91 -0.99 7.80 -6.07
CA LEU A 91 -2.18 7.55 -6.87
C LEU A 91 -2.51 8.76 -7.76
N ALA A 92 -2.48 9.97 -7.20
CA ALA A 92 -2.76 11.21 -7.92
C ALA A 92 -1.72 11.45 -9.03
N ASP A 93 -0.42 11.39 -8.68
CA ASP A 93 0.69 11.60 -9.61
C ASP A 93 0.69 10.57 -10.73
N SER A 94 0.41 9.30 -10.40
CA SER A 94 0.28 8.24 -11.41
C SER A 94 -0.89 8.49 -12.35
N ALA A 95 -2.04 8.92 -11.85
CA ALA A 95 -3.19 9.23 -12.67
C ALA A 95 -2.90 10.39 -13.61
N ASP A 96 -2.35 11.49 -13.10
CA ASP A 96 -2.00 12.65 -13.92
C ASP A 96 -0.92 12.31 -14.95
N GLY A 97 0.14 11.62 -14.55
CA GLY A 97 1.23 11.28 -15.46
C GLY A 97 0.83 10.30 -16.54
N LEU A 98 0.19 9.19 -16.18
CA LEU A 98 -0.13 8.10 -17.11
C LEU A 98 -1.16 8.50 -18.17
N TRP A 99 -2.12 9.36 -17.83
CA TRP A 99 -3.19 9.77 -18.74
C TRP A 99 -3.02 11.18 -19.29
N GLY A 100 -2.35 12.11 -18.58
CA GLY A 100 -2.07 13.45 -19.07
C GLY A 100 -0.87 13.55 -20.04
N GLY A 101 0.06 12.58 -20.02
CA GLY A 101 1.23 12.55 -20.89
C GLY A 101 1.06 11.62 -22.11
N HIS A 102 1.57 12.04 -23.27
CA HIS A 102 1.53 11.23 -24.50
C HIS A 102 2.82 10.43 -24.73
N THR A 103 3.95 10.87 -24.18
CA THR A 103 5.26 10.17 -24.26
C THR A 103 5.73 9.75 -22.87
N THR A 104 6.57 8.72 -22.80
CA THR A 104 7.16 8.27 -21.52
C THR A 104 7.86 9.41 -20.78
N ALA A 105 8.64 10.24 -21.47
CA ALA A 105 9.33 11.38 -20.88
C ALA A 105 8.35 12.38 -20.27
N ARG A 106 7.29 12.75 -21.01
CA ARG A 106 6.28 13.70 -20.53
C ARG A 106 5.47 13.15 -19.36
N ARG A 107 5.13 11.84 -19.34
CA ARG A 107 4.48 11.18 -18.21
C ARG A 107 5.32 11.28 -16.95
N LEU A 108 6.60 10.95 -17.03
CA LEU A 108 7.54 11.02 -15.90
C LEU A 108 7.79 12.45 -15.43
N GLU A 109 7.72 13.44 -16.32
CA GLU A 109 7.80 14.86 -15.98
C GLU A 109 6.55 15.30 -15.20
N ILE A 110 5.34 14.96 -15.67
CA ILE A 110 4.08 15.27 -15.00
C ILE A 110 4.05 14.67 -13.59
N MET A 111 4.48 13.40 -13.43
CA MET A 111 4.56 12.75 -12.11
C MET A 111 5.55 13.42 -11.12
N LYS A 112 6.37 14.36 -11.55
CA LYS A 112 7.27 15.15 -10.69
C LYS A 112 6.76 16.55 -10.41
N ASP A 113 5.73 16.98 -11.13
CA ASP A 113 5.15 18.30 -10.93
C ASP A 113 4.32 18.28 -9.62
N SER A 114 4.56 19.22 -8.75
CA SER A 114 3.83 19.35 -7.48
C SER A 114 2.38 19.83 -7.65
N ARG A 115 1.97 20.17 -8.88
CA ARG A 115 0.61 20.60 -9.20
C ARG A 115 -0.25 19.38 -9.52
N ILE A 116 -1.38 19.27 -8.85
CA ILE A 116 -2.36 18.22 -9.14
C ILE A 116 -3.18 18.59 -10.37
N GLY A 117 -3.40 17.63 -11.25
CA GLY A 117 -4.25 17.74 -12.43
C GLY A 117 -5.64 17.13 -12.21
N ALA A 118 -6.49 17.21 -13.22
CA ALA A 118 -7.86 16.70 -13.16
C ALA A 118 -7.92 15.17 -12.97
N TYR A 119 -7.01 14.42 -13.58
CA TYR A 119 -6.96 12.96 -13.41
C TYR A 119 -6.59 12.58 -11.97
N GLY A 120 -5.62 13.28 -11.35
CA GLY A 120 -5.23 13.06 -9.97
C GLY A 120 -6.37 13.36 -9.00
N VAL A 121 -7.06 14.51 -9.19
CA VAL A 121 -8.23 14.87 -8.37
C VAL A 121 -9.33 13.80 -8.48
N LEU A 122 -9.67 13.37 -9.69
CA LEU A 122 -10.70 12.33 -9.89
C LEU A 122 -10.27 10.98 -9.31
N ALA A 123 -9.00 10.61 -9.44
CA ALA A 123 -8.47 9.37 -8.86
C ALA A 123 -8.57 9.39 -7.33
N LEU A 124 -8.28 10.51 -6.67
CA LEU A 124 -8.45 10.67 -5.23
C LEU A 124 -9.92 10.63 -4.81
N ILE A 125 -10.81 11.35 -5.51
CA ILE A 125 -12.24 11.35 -5.19
C ILE A 125 -12.82 9.94 -5.26
N PHE A 126 -12.56 9.20 -6.36
CA PHE A 126 -13.06 7.85 -6.50
C PHE A 126 -12.34 6.87 -5.57
N GLY A 127 -11.02 6.97 -5.41
CA GLY A 127 -10.25 6.10 -4.53
C GLY A 127 -10.64 6.22 -3.06
N ILE A 128 -10.82 7.43 -2.56
CA ILE A 128 -11.29 7.68 -1.19
C ILE A 128 -12.77 7.33 -1.06
N GLY A 129 -13.60 7.74 -2.02
CA GLY A 129 -15.05 7.50 -2.00
C GLY A 129 -15.40 6.02 -2.00
N LEU A 130 -14.77 5.21 -2.86
CA LEU A 130 -15.02 3.76 -2.93
C LEU A 130 -14.55 3.05 -1.66
N ARG A 131 -13.38 3.41 -1.09
CA ARG A 131 -12.92 2.87 0.18
C ARG A 131 -13.86 3.25 1.33
N TRP A 132 -14.32 4.50 1.36
CA TRP A 132 -15.29 4.97 2.35
C TRP A 132 -16.60 4.21 2.29
N LEU A 133 -17.19 4.03 1.10
CA LEU A 133 -18.43 3.27 0.91
C LEU A 133 -18.27 1.81 1.31
N ALA A 134 -17.16 1.16 0.90
CA ALA A 134 -16.89 -0.23 1.25
C ALA A 134 -16.73 -0.40 2.77
N LEU A 135 -15.96 0.46 3.43
CA LEU A 135 -15.80 0.41 4.90
C LEU A 135 -17.13 0.69 5.62
N THR A 136 -17.94 1.62 5.10
CA THR A 136 -19.26 1.90 5.68
C THR A 136 -20.14 0.65 5.66
N ALA A 137 -20.23 -0.05 4.52
CA ALA A 137 -21.00 -1.28 4.38
C ALA A 137 -20.47 -2.41 5.30
N LEU A 138 -19.14 -2.57 5.39
CA LEU A 138 -18.52 -3.56 6.26
C LEU A 138 -18.77 -3.26 7.74
N PHE A 139 -18.74 -1.99 8.15
CA PHE A 139 -19.05 -1.59 9.52
C PHE A 139 -20.54 -1.77 9.85
N GLU A 140 -21.44 -1.57 8.88
CA GLU A 140 -22.86 -1.90 9.03
C GLU A 140 -23.10 -3.40 9.21
N ALA A 141 -22.28 -4.24 8.58
CA ALA A 141 -22.30 -5.69 8.76
C ALA A 141 -21.67 -6.14 10.10
N GLY A 142 -21.06 -5.22 10.87
CA GLY A 142 -20.38 -5.50 12.14
C GLY A 142 -18.91 -5.86 12.01
N ASP A 143 -18.35 -5.82 10.80
CA ASP A 143 -16.96 -6.17 10.52
C ASP A 143 -16.08 -4.91 10.47
N VAL A 144 -15.30 -4.66 11.53
CA VAL A 144 -14.44 -3.47 11.63
C VAL A 144 -12.96 -3.83 11.48
N PHE A 145 -12.44 -4.70 12.34
CA PHE A 145 -11.01 -5.03 12.40
C PHE A 145 -10.54 -5.83 11.20
N GLY A 146 -11.28 -6.89 10.86
CA GLY A 146 -10.91 -7.85 9.81
C GLY A 146 -10.63 -7.18 8.48
N PRO A 147 -11.57 -6.42 7.91
CA PRO A 147 -11.40 -5.75 6.62
C PRO A 147 -10.27 -4.74 6.57
N ILE A 148 -10.11 -3.92 7.62
CA ILE A 148 -9.03 -2.92 7.68
C ILE A 148 -7.66 -3.60 7.68
N LEU A 149 -7.48 -4.65 8.51
CA LEU A 149 -6.22 -5.39 8.57
C LEU A 149 -5.93 -6.16 7.28
N ALA A 150 -6.94 -6.84 6.73
CA ALA A 150 -6.79 -7.62 5.50
C ALA A 150 -6.41 -6.71 4.32
N ALA A 151 -7.10 -5.59 4.13
CA ALA A 151 -6.80 -4.64 3.07
C ALA A 151 -5.39 -4.03 3.24
N ALA A 152 -5.02 -3.64 4.46
CA ALA A 152 -3.71 -3.08 4.74
C ALA A 152 -2.56 -4.08 4.51
N THR A 153 -2.75 -5.37 4.82
CA THR A 153 -1.71 -6.39 4.64
C THR A 153 -1.59 -6.83 3.19
N LEU A 154 -2.71 -7.15 2.52
CA LEU A 154 -2.71 -7.62 1.13
C LEU A 154 -2.21 -6.54 0.17
N SER A 155 -2.62 -5.29 0.35
CA SER A 155 -2.20 -4.19 -0.51
C SER A 155 -0.70 -3.92 -0.44
N ARG A 156 -0.06 -4.14 0.69
CA ARG A 156 1.37 -3.92 0.89
C ARG A 156 2.27 -5.05 0.39
N ALA A 157 1.69 -6.18 -0.01
CA ALA A 157 2.44 -7.24 -0.70
C ALA A 157 2.63 -6.96 -2.21
N VAL A 158 1.85 -6.06 -2.80
CA VAL A 158 1.89 -5.75 -4.24
C VAL A 158 3.10 -4.90 -4.63
N PRO A 159 3.45 -3.77 -3.98
CA PRO A 159 4.63 -2.98 -4.31
C PRO A 159 5.93 -3.80 -4.39
N PRO A 160 6.28 -4.72 -3.47
CA PRO A 160 7.42 -5.61 -3.59
C PRO A 160 7.46 -6.42 -4.90
N ALA A 161 6.30 -6.92 -5.35
CA ALA A 161 6.21 -7.65 -6.60
C ALA A 161 6.50 -6.74 -7.80
N LEU A 162 5.92 -5.53 -7.84
CA LEU A 162 6.22 -4.56 -8.89
C LEU A 162 7.70 -4.16 -8.89
N MET A 163 8.30 -3.94 -7.72
CA MET A 163 9.74 -3.63 -7.61
C MET A 163 10.64 -4.75 -8.12
N ARG A 164 10.21 -6.00 -8.01
CA ARG A 164 10.96 -7.16 -8.49
C ARG A 164 10.86 -7.34 -9.99
N TYR A 165 9.66 -7.18 -10.56
CA TYR A 165 9.38 -7.56 -11.95
C TYR A 165 9.39 -6.39 -12.93
N LEU A 166 9.34 -5.14 -12.44
CA LEU A 166 9.42 -3.95 -13.28
C LEU A 166 10.71 -3.18 -13.00
N PRO A 167 11.44 -2.73 -14.05
CA PRO A 167 12.62 -1.89 -13.85
C PRO A 167 12.24 -0.54 -13.25
N SER A 168 13.06 -0.01 -12.35
CA SER A 168 12.92 1.38 -11.89
C SER A 168 13.30 2.33 -13.02
N VAL A 169 12.38 3.21 -13.42
CA VAL A 169 12.60 4.18 -14.51
C VAL A 169 13.11 5.53 -14.04
N ARG A 170 13.24 5.72 -12.71
CA ARG A 170 13.88 6.91 -12.11
C ARG A 170 15.27 6.56 -11.59
N SER A 171 16.21 7.52 -11.74
CA SER A 171 17.57 7.40 -11.19
C SER A 171 17.65 7.73 -9.69
N ILE A 172 16.68 8.47 -9.16
CA ILE A 172 16.57 8.91 -7.76
C ILE A 172 15.15 8.68 -7.24
N GLY A 173 14.99 8.64 -5.91
CA GLY A 173 13.71 8.49 -5.22
C GLY A 173 13.67 7.26 -4.33
N LEU A 174 12.62 7.17 -3.48
CA LEU A 174 12.50 6.14 -2.45
C LEU A 174 12.52 4.72 -3.02
N SER A 175 11.78 4.44 -4.09
CA SER A 175 11.80 3.14 -4.75
C SER A 175 13.20 2.73 -5.23
N LYS A 176 13.96 3.70 -5.75
CA LYS A 176 15.34 3.45 -6.20
C LYS A 176 16.30 3.21 -5.03
N SER A 177 16.14 3.96 -3.92
CA SER A 177 16.99 3.79 -2.72
C SER A 177 16.74 2.47 -2.01
N VAL A 178 15.50 1.97 -2.00
CA VAL A 178 15.17 0.64 -1.47
C VAL A 178 15.87 -0.47 -2.27
N GLY A 179 15.96 -0.31 -3.60
CA GLY A 179 16.58 -1.29 -4.49
C GLY A 179 15.59 -2.36 -4.99
N THR A 180 16.12 -3.39 -5.65
CA THR A 180 15.32 -4.49 -6.22
C THR A 180 15.33 -5.69 -5.28
N PRO A 181 14.17 -6.10 -4.73
CA PRO A 181 14.08 -7.25 -3.84
C PRO A 181 14.30 -8.57 -4.60
N GLU A 182 14.81 -9.58 -3.92
CA GLU A 182 14.86 -10.93 -4.47
C GLU A 182 13.49 -11.62 -4.43
N ALA A 183 13.24 -12.56 -5.35
CA ALA A 183 11.97 -13.29 -5.45
C ALA A 183 11.56 -13.97 -4.13
N ARG A 184 12.54 -14.47 -3.35
CA ARG A 184 12.28 -15.10 -2.04
C ARG A 184 11.66 -14.11 -1.03
N HIS A 185 12.11 -12.85 -0.98
CA HIS A 185 11.55 -11.84 -0.07
C HIS A 185 10.13 -11.41 -0.52
N VAL A 186 9.90 -11.35 -1.84
CA VAL A 186 8.56 -11.10 -2.40
C VAL A 186 7.60 -12.24 -2.06
N GLY A 187 8.06 -13.49 -2.20
CA GLY A 187 7.30 -14.67 -1.79
C GLY A 187 6.96 -14.66 -0.29
N CYS A 188 7.92 -14.29 0.57
CA CYS A 188 7.68 -14.11 2.00
C CYS A 188 6.67 -12.99 2.27
N ALA A 189 6.72 -11.86 1.55
CA ALA A 189 5.73 -10.79 1.68
C ALA A 189 4.32 -11.30 1.34
N ALA A 190 4.17 -12.00 0.21
CA ALA A 190 2.88 -12.58 -0.18
C ALA A 190 2.34 -13.57 0.86
N ALA A 191 3.18 -14.50 1.32
CA ALA A 191 2.81 -15.47 2.36
C ALA A 191 2.40 -14.77 3.67
N THR A 192 3.18 -13.78 4.11
CA THR A 192 2.87 -12.99 5.31
C THR A 192 1.53 -12.27 5.17
N ALA A 193 1.27 -11.63 4.03
CA ALA A 193 0.01 -10.94 3.77
C ALA A 193 -1.19 -11.88 3.84
N ILE A 194 -1.09 -13.07 3.22
CA ILE A 194 -2.15 -14.08 3.23
C ILE A 194 -2.42 -14.55 4.66
N VAL A 195 -1.37 -14.86 5.42
CA VAL A 195 -1.50 -15.33 6.81
C VAL A 195 -2.19 -14.29 7.68
N PHE A 196 -1.73 -13.03 7.62
CA PHE A 196 -2.34 -11.95 8.43
C PHE A 196 -3.78 -11.66 8.01
N ALA A 197 -4.09 -11.65 6.71
CA ALA A 197 -5.45 -11.46 6.23
C ALA A 197 -6.37 -12.63 6.63
N ALA A 198 -5.88 -13.87 6.54
CA ALA A 198 -6.63 -15.05 6.96
C ALA A 198 -6.93 -15.05 8.46
N LEU A 199 -5.96 -14.65 9.28
CA LEU A 199 -6.16 -14.50 10.73
C LEU A 199 -7.18 -13.39 11.04
N ALA A 200 -7.08 -12.25 10.34
CA ALA A 200 -7.97 -11.11 10.56
C ALA A 200 -9.43 -11.39 10.17
N LEU A 201 -9.64 -12.19 9.11
CA LEU A 201 -10.97 -12.53 8.58
C LEU A 201 -11.50 -13.88 9.08
N HIS A 202 -10.78 -14.55 9.99
CA HIS A 202 -11.12 -15.88 10.50
C HIS A 202 -11.35 -16.93 9.38
N GLY A 203 -10.68 -16.80 8.24
CA GLY A 203 -10.80 -17.68 7.09
C GLY A 203 -9.90 -17.30 5.93
N ILE A 204 -9.84 -18.15 4.90
CA ILE A 204 -9.00 -17.88 3.72
C ILE A 204 -9.69 -16.85 2.82
N PRO A 205 -9.11 -15.66 2.62
CA PRO A 205 -9.73 -14.55 1.88
C PRO A 205 -9.53 -14.71 0.36
N ILE A 206 -10.07 -15.79 -0.23
CA ILE A 206 -9.81 -16.14 -1.65
C ILE A 206 -10.18 -14.98 -2.59
N VAL A 207 -11.39 -14.42 -2.46
CA VAL A 207 -11.89 -13.36 -3.35
C VAL A 207 -11.02 -12.10 -3.21
N ALA A 208 -10.71 -11.70 -1.97
CA ALA A 208 -9.85 -10.56 -1.70
C ALA A 208 -8.41 -10.77 -2.22
N PHE A 209 -7.86 -11.99 -2.08
CA PHE A 209 -6.54 -12.33 -2.60
C PHE A 209 -6.50 -12.30 -4.14
N VAL A 210 -7.51 -12.87 -4.81
CA VAL A 210 -7.63 -12.82 -6.27
C VAL A 210 -7.77 -11.36 -6.72
N GLY A 211 -8.64 -10.58 -6.06
CA GLY A 211 -8.80 -9.15 -6.34
C GLY A 211 -7.50 -8.38 -6.20
N ALA A 212 -6.74 -8.60 -5.10
CA ALA A 212 -5.43 -7.98 -4.89
C ALA A 212 -4.43 -8.33 -6.00
N THR A 213 -4.40 -9.60 -6.41
CA THR A 213 -3.52 -10.07 -7.47
C THR A 213 -3.86 -9.44 -8.82
N LEU A 214 -5.15 -9.40 -9.17
CA LEU A 214 -5.62 -8.79 -10.42
C LEU A 214 -5.37 -7.26 -10.44
N ALA A 215 -5.61 -6.58 -9.33
CA ALA A 215 -5.33 -5.15 -9.20
C ALA A 215 -3.83 -4.85 -9.38
N GLY A 216 -2.96 -5.61 -8.71
CA GLY A 216 -1.51 -5.50 -8.84
C GLY A 216 -1.02 -5.79 -10.25
N ALA A 217 -1.53 -6.84 -10.89
CA ALA A 217 -1.21 -7.19 -12.27
C ALA A 217 -1.66 -6.09 -13.25
N GLY A 218 -2.87 -5.55 -13.07
CA GLY A 218 -3.37 -4.42 -13.87
C GLY A 218 -2.48 -3.18 -13.75
N CYS A 219 -2.08 -2.81 -12.53
CA CYS A 219 -1.15 -1.71 -12.32
C CYS A 219 0.21 -1.97 -13.00
N ALA A 220 0.74 -3.19 -12.90
CA ALA A 220 2.00 -3.57 -13.53
C ALA A 220 1.92 -3.48 -15.07
N ILE A 221 0.85 -4.00 -15.68
CA ILE A 221 0.63 -3.96 -17.14
C ILE A 221 0.54 -2.51 -17.62
N ILE A 222 -0.23 -1.66 -16.93
CA ILE A 222 -0.38 -0.24 -17.27
C ILE A 222 0.97 0.47 -17.15
N ALA A 223 1.69 0.30 -16.05
CA ALA A 223 2.99 0.93 -15.84
C ALA A 223 4.01 0.48 -16.89
N GLN A 224 4.08 -0.82 -17.19
CA GLN A 224 4.97 -1.34 -18.23
C GLN A 224 4.62 -0.77 -19.62
N SER A 225 3.34 -0.73 -19.98
CA SER A 225 2.91 -0.23 -21.30
C SER A 225 3.10 1.28 -21.47
N LYS A 226 2.97 2.05 -20.39
CA LYS A 226 2.96 3.52 -20.45
C LYS A 226 4.33 4.16 -20.21
N ILE A 227 5.12 3.59 -19.26
CA ILE A 227 6.41 4.16 -18.85
C ILE A 227 7.57 3.15 -18.86
N ASN A 228 7.34 1.92 -19.34
CA ASN A 228 8.32 0.83 -19.41
C ASN A 228 8.93 0.45 -18.05
N GLY A 229 8.20 0.58 -16.96
CA GLY A 229 8.69 0.20 -15.64
C GLY A 229 7.90 0.84 -14.48
N GLN A 230 8.56 1.04 -13.33
CA GLN A 230 7.92 1.57 -12.12
C GLN A 230 8.63 2.80 -11.56
N THR A 231 7.88 3.59 -10.79
CA THR A 231 8.34 4.71 -9.94
C THR A 231 7.78 4.53 -8.54
N GLY A 232 8.22 5.32 -7.57
CA GLY A 232 7.60 5.36 -6.24
C GLY A 232 6.09 5.63 -6.30
N ASP A 233 5.67 6.51 -7.22
CA ASP A 233 4.26 6.88 -7.39
C ASP A 233 3.44 5.69 -7.90
N ILE A 234 3.95 4.93 -8.87
CA ILE A 234 3.32 3.68 -9.34
C ILE A 234 3.19 2.65 -8.22
N LEU A 235 4.20 2.54 -7.34
CA LEU A 235 4.13 1.65 -6.17
C LEU A 235 3.05 2.11 -5.20
N GLY A 236 2.97 3.41 -4.90
CA GLY A 236 1.91 4.00 -4.09
C GLY A 236 0.53 3.80 -4.69
N ALA A 237 0.37 4.08 -5.99
CA ALA A 237 -0.87 3.84 -6.73
C ALA A 237 -1.29 2.37 -6.69
N SER A 238 -0.35 1.43 -6.88
CA SER A 238 -0.63 0.00 -6.83
C SER A 238 -1.13 -0.45 -5.46
N GLN A 239 -0.58 0.12 -4.38
CA GLN A 239 -1.05 -0.13 -3.03
C GLN A 239 -2.49 0.39 -2.87
N GLN A 240 -2.81 1.62 -3.30
CA GLN A 240 -4.14 2.23 -3.17
C GLN A 240 -5.20 1.47 -3.97
N VAL A 241 -4.92 1.16 -5.23
CA VAL A 241 -5.84 0.39 -6.09
C VAL A 241 -6.09 -0.99 -5.51
N THR A 242 -5.06 -1.64 -4.97
CA THR A 242 -5.19 -2.96 -4.34
C THR A 242 -5.99 -2.88 -3.05
N GLU A 243 -5.73 -1.89 -2.18
CA GLU A 243 -6.46 -1.70 -0.92
C GLU A 243 -7.95 -1.48 -1.19
N MET A 244 -8.27 -0.59 -2.15
CA MET A 244 -9.64 -0.35 -2.60
C MET A 244 -10.30 -1.63 -3.12
N THR A 245 -9.61 -2.38 -3.98
CA THR A 245 -10.15 -3.63 -4.57
C THR A 245 -10.42 -4.67 -3.49
N VAL A 246 -9.51 -4.85 -2.52
CA VAL A 246 -9.70 -5.78 -1.40
C VAL A 246 -10.93 -5.40 -0.58
N LEU A 247 -11.08 -4.12 -0.21
CA LEU A 247 -12.26 -3.65 0.55
C LEU A 247 -13.56 -3.88 -0.22
N LEU A 248 -13.58 -3.58 -1.52
CA LEU A 248 -14.74 -3.84 -2.37
C LEU A 248 -15.08 -5.34 -2.45
N CYS A 249 -14.07 -6.20 -2.58
CA CYS A 249 -14.26 -7.66 -2.59
C CYS A 249 -14.80 -8.20 -1.26
N LEU A 250 -14.48 -7.56 -0.14
CA LEU A 250 -14.97 -7.96 1.19
C LEU A 250 -16.36 -7.41 1.49
N ALA A 251 -16.79 -6.37 0.78
CA ALA A 251 -18.11 -5.75 0.93
C ALA A 251 -19.19 -6.38 0.02
N LEU A 252 -18.81 -7.36 -0.83
CA LEU A 252 -19.74 -8.15 -1.67
C LEU A 252 -20.48 -9.20 -0.85
#